data_ad13a1dd5f590281d9cf84cdb9508800
#
_entry.id   ad13a1dd5f590281d9cf84cdb9508800
#
_cell.length_a   1.000
_cell.length_b   1.000
_cell.length_c   1.000
_cell.angle_alpha   90.00
_cell.angle_beta   90.00
_cell.angle_gamma   90.00
#
_symmetry.space_group_name_H-M   'P 1'
#
loop_
_entity.id
_entity.type
_entity.pdbx_description
1 polymer ?
#
loop_
_entity_poly.entity_id
_entity_poly.type
_entity_poly.pdbx_seq_one_letter_code
_entity_poly.pdbx_strand_id
1 'polypeptide(L)' 'MKTTKFIVKVNRGGTRRPEYVQRIDRAPFQTTTNRKLALLMGKFTAEDAVKSLQTSQCTPELESVQDRA' A
#
# COMPACT_ATOMS: atom_id res chain seq x y z
N MET A 1 -14.97 -18.70 -0.22
CA MET A 1 -14.55 -17.96 -1.41
C MET A 1 -13.23 -17.25 -1.18
N LYS A 2 -12.38 -17.28 -2.18
CA LYS A 2 -11.11 -16.56 -2.11
C LYS A 2 -11.36 -15.09 -2.42
N THR A 3 -11.04 -14.23 -1.49
CA THR A 3 -11.14 -12.80 -1.71
C THR A 3 -9.75 -12.24 -1.92
N THR A 4 -9.54 -11.61 -3.08
CA THR A 4 -8.25 -10.97 -3.36
C THR A 4 -8.27 -9.56 -2.79
N LYS A 5 -7.32 -9.29 -1.93
CA LYS A 5 -7.10 -7.96 -1.38
C LYS A 5 -5.78 -7.41 -1.90
N PHE A 6 -5.61 -6.11 -1.78
CA PHE A 6 -4.41 -5.44 -2.25
C PHE A 6 -3.80 -4.63 -1.12
N ILE A 7 -2.49 -4.58 -1.11
CA ILE A 7 -1.74 -3.66 -0.26
C ILE A 7 -0.94 -2.74 -1.17
N VAL A 8 -0.62 -1.56 -0.67
CA VAL A 8 0.18 -0.59 -1.40
C VAL A 8 1.56 -0.55 -0.79
N LYS A 9 2.55 -0.92 -1.60
CA LYS A 9 3.96 -0.87 -1.22
C LYS A 9 4.54 0.43 -1.76
N VAL A 10 5.20 1.19 -0.91
CA VAL A 10 5.76 2.49 -1.26
C VAL A 10 7.27 2.40 -1.26
N ASN A 11 7.88 2.63 -2.42
CA ASN A 11 9.33 2.71 -2.56
C ASN A 11 9.73 4.19 -2.60
N ARG A 12 10.56 4.59 -1.65
CA ARG A 12 10.99 6.00 -1.53
C ARG A 12 12.38 6.24 -2.09
N GLY A 13 12.87 5.37 -2.94
CA GLY A 13 14.17 5.53 -3.55
C GLY A 13 15.33 5.35 -2.57
N GLY A 14 16.55 5.28 -3.08
CA GLY A 14 17.73 5.10 -2.26
C GLY A 14 17.79 3.73 -1.61
N THR A 15 18.46 3.66 -0.46
CA THR A 15 18.65 2.40 0.27
C THR A 15 17.57 2.14 1.33
N ARG A 16 16.55 2.96 1.37
CA ARG A 16 15.49 2.81 2.35
C ARG A 16 14.65 1.57 2.08
N ARG A 17 14.24 0.92 3.17
CA ARG A 17 13.35 -0.22 3.06
C ARG A 17 11.99 0.23 2.54
N PRO A 18 11.31 -0.61 1.74
CA PRO A 18 9.97 -0.27 1.30
C PRO A 18 9.01 -0.16 2.49
N GLU A 19 8.06 0.75 2.36
CA GLU A 19 7.01 0.93 3.36
C GLU A 19 5.69 0.52 2.76
N TYR A 20 4.74 0.21 3.62
CA TYR A 20 3.39 -0.19 3.21
C TYR A 20 2.38 0.77 3.80
N VAL A 21 1.34 1.08 3.04
CA VAL A 21 0.27 1.93 3.54
C VAL A 21 -0.46 1.22 4.66
N GLN A 22 -0.54 1.85 5.82
CA GLN A 22 -1.20 1.30 6.99
C GLN A 22 -2.59 1.88 7.21
N ARG A 23 -2.76 3.19 6.95
CA ARG A 23 -4.03 3.87 7.08
C ARG A 23 -4.19 4.92 6.00
N ILE A 24 -5.41 5.07 5.52
CA ILE A 24 -5.74 6.06 4.49
C ILE A 24 -6.86 7.00 4.94
N ASP A 25 -7.33 6.87 6.16
CA ASP A 25 -8.42 7.69 6.69
C ASP A 25 -7.99 9.11 7.04
N ARG A 26 -6.69 9.38 7.02
CA ARG A 26 -6.12 10.70 7.29
C ARG A 26 -5.03 11.03 6.29
N ALA A 27 -4.87 12.29 5.99
CA ALA A 27 -3.76 12.77 5.15
C ALA A 27 -2.73 13.45 6.06
N PRO A 28 -1.42 13.16 5.91
CA PRO A 28 -0.85 12.17 5.00
C PRO A 28 -1.14 10.73 5.43
N PHE A 29 -1.12 9.82 4.47
CA PHE A 29 -1.35 8.41 4.76
C PHE A 29 -0.25 7.89 5.68
N GLN A 30 -0.65 7.07 6.64
CA GLN A 30 0.31 6.42 7.52
C GLN A 30 0.90 5.20 6.85
N THR A 31 2.21 5.04 7.00
CA THR A 31 2.93 3.90 6.42
C THR A 31 3.66 3.13 7.51
N THR A 32 3.99 1.89 7.21
CA THR A 32 4.71 1.01 8.13
C THR A 32 5.71 0.18 7.35
N THR A 33 6.81 -0.18 7.99
CA THR A 33 7.77 -1.10 7.39
C THR A 33 7.36 -2.56 7.58
N ASN A 34 6.35 -2.82 8.40
CA ASN A 34 5.88 -4.17 8.68
C ASN A 34 4.75 -4.54 7.71
N ARG A 35 5.04 -5.47 6.79
CA ARG A 35 4.06 -5.91 5.80
C ARG A 35 2.80 -6.49 6.43
N LYS A 36 2.91 -7.09 7.61
CA LYS A 36 1.76 -7.65 8.31
C LYS A 36 0.77 -6.60 8.77
N LEU A 37 1.23 -5.36 8.94
CA LEU A 37 0.38 -4.25 9.36
C LEU A 37 -0.16 -3.46 8.17
N ALA A 38 0.17 -3.86 6.94
CA ALA A 38 -0.32 -3.19 5.74
C ALA A 38 -1.84 -3.29 5.66
N LEU A 39 -2.46 -2.18 5.25
CA LEU A 39 -3.91 -2.12 5.11
C LEU A 39 -4.35 -2.94 3.91
N LEU A 40 -5.28 -3.86 4.13
CA LEU A 40 -5.88 -4.61 3.04
C LEU A 40 -6.98 -3.77 2.41
N MET A 41 -6.89 -3.59 1.10
CA MET A 41 -7.79 -2.73 0.35
C MET A 41 -8.38 -3.46 -0.84
N GLY A 42 -9.57 -3.02 -1.26
CA GLY A 42 -10.10 -3.45 -2.53
C GLY A 42 -9.30 -2.83 -3.68
N LYS A 43 -9.48 -3.35 -4.89
CA LYS A 43 -8.70 -2.93 -6.05
C LYS A 43 -8.80 -1.42 -6.29
N PHE A 44 -10.03 -0.88 -6.31
CA PHE A 44 -10.23 0.53 -6.64
C PHE A 44 -9.64 1.44 -5.56
N THR A 45 -9.81 1.07 -4.29
CA THR A 45 -9.25 1.84 -3.19
C THR A 45 -7.72 1.84 -3.24
N ALA A 46 -7.14 0.69 -3.55
CA ALA A 46 -5.69 0.57 -3.67
C ALA A 46 -5.15 1.40 -4.84
N GLU A 47 -5.85 1.40 -5.97
CA GLU A 47 -5.46 2.20 -7.12
C GLU A 47 -5.51 3.70 -6.81
N ASP A 48 -6.53 4.13 -6.09
CA ASP A 48 -6.64 5.53 -5.66
C ASP A 48 -5.49 5.91 -4.73
N ALA A 49 -5.13 5.01 -3.81
CA ALA A 49 -4.00 5.25 -2.91
C ALA A 49 -2.70 5.37 -3.70
N VAL A 50 -2.50 4.52 -4.71
CA VAL A 50 -1.32 4.58 -5.57
C VAL A 50 -1.26 5.95 -6.26
N LYS A 51 -2.37 6.40 -6.83
CA LYS A 51 -2.39 7.71 -7.50
C LYS A 51 -2.08 8.86 -6.54
N SER A 52 -2.59 8.77 -5.32
CA SER A 52 -2.36 9.81 -4.32
C SER A 52 -0.91 9.85 -3.84
N LEU A 53 -0.24 8.71 -3.82
CA LEU A 53 1.13 8.60 -3.33
C LEU A 53 2.17 8.77 -4.42
N GLN A 54 1.78 8.69 -5.67
CA GLN A 54 2.71 8.74 -6.79
C GLN A 54 3.29 10.14 -6.94
N THR A 55 4.58 10.27 -6.66
CA THR A 55 5.32 11.51 -6.82
C THR A 55 6.66 11.20 -7.48
N SER A 56 7.43 12.26 -7.76
CA SER A 56 8.76 12.08 -8.35
C SER A 56 9.72 11.35 -7.40
N GLN A 57 9.44 11.33 -6.10
CA GLN A 57 10.30 10.72 -5.09
C GLN A 57 9.72 9.44 -4.51
N CYS A 58 8.47 9.14 -4.79
CA CYS A 58 7.81 7.95 -4.27
C CYS A 58 7.24 7.13 -5.41
N THR A 59 7.51 5.84 -5.41
CA THR A 59 6.98 4.90 -6.40
C THR A 59 6.11 3.89 -5.70
N PRO A 60 4.79 4.13 -5.62
CA PRO A 60 3.89 3.15 -5.02
C PRO A 60 3.60 2.01 -5.99
N GLU A 61 3.46 0.82 -5.45
CA GLU A 61 3.15 -0.37 -6.22
C GLU A 61 1.99 -1.12 -5.59
N LEU A 62 1.15 -1.72 -6.42
CA LEU A 62 0.10 -2.61 -5.95
C LEU A 62 0.64 -4.01 -5.77
N GLU A 63 0.31 -4.62 -4.63
CA GLU A 63 0.67 -6.00 -4.37
C GLU A 63 -0.60 -6.76 -3.98
N SER A 64 -0.90 -7.84 -4.68
CA SER A 64 -2.08 -8.64 -4.39
C SER A 64 -1.80 -9.60 -3.24
N VAL A 65 -2.76 -9.74 -2.34
CA VAL A 65 -2.68 -10.65 -1.22
C VAL A 65 -3.95 -11.49 -1.22
N GLN A 66 -3.78 -12.80 -1.22
CA GLN A 66 -4.90 -13.69 -1.09
C GLN A 66 -5.27 -13.84 0.38
N ASP A 67 -6.50 -13.48 0.69
CA ASP A 67 -7.02 -13.69 2.03
C ASP A 67 -7.63 -15.09 2.09
N ARG A 68 -7.04 -15.92 2.92
CA ARG A 68 -7.58 -17.25 3.18
C ARG A 68 -8.52 -17.17 4.36
N ALA A 69 -9.77 -17.30 4.04
CA ALA A 69 -10.77 -17.39 5.09
C ALA A 69 -10.64 -18.70 5.85
#